data_1a84dc7154d117cacbc2226c6335cd34
#
_entry.id   1a84dc7154d117cacbc2226c6335cd34
#
_cell.length_a   1.000
_cell.length_b   1.000
_cell.length_c   1.000
_cell.angle_alpha   90.00
_cell.angle_beta   90.00
_cell.angle_gamma   90.00
#
_symmetry.space_group_name_H-M   'P 1'
#
loop_
_entity.id
_entity.type
_entity.pdbx_description
1 polymer ?
#
loop_
_entity_poly.entity_id
_entity_poly.type
_entity_poly.pdbx_seq_one_letter_code
_entity_poly.pdbx_strand_id
1 'polypeptide(L)'
;MAGAGSRFANVGYKKPKPFIDVNGKPMIARVLDNLYIPEAKYILVARKEHIANEADSVAFIKDRYNVEFIEIDHLTEGMVCTVLYAHNIINNETPLLLANSDQLVDFDINYFIKDAKQRNLDGSILTFIDHERNPKWSYVKTNSNGIVTAVKEKEAIS
;
A
#
# COMPACT_ATOMS: atom_id res chain seq x y z
N MET A 1 -7.28 -0.35 -1.38
CA MET A 1 -8.28 -0.28 -0.28
C MET A 1 -9.56 -1.08 -0.60
N ALA A 2 -9.48 -2.07 -1.48
CA ALA A 2 -10.64 -2.82 -1.99
C ALA A 2 -10.94 -4.15 -1.27
N GLY A 3 -10.15 -4.52 -0.26
CA GLY A 3 -10.32 -5.77 0.48
C GLY A 3 -11.58 -5.80 1.36
N ALA A 4 -12.06 -7.03 1.66
CA ALA A 4 -13.28 -7.25 2.46
C ALA A 4 -13.17 -6.78 3.92
N GLY A 5 -11.96 -6.67 4.49
CA GLY A 5 -11.77 -6.26 5.88
C GLY A 5 -12.41 -7.18 6.93
N SER A 6 -12.72 -8.43 6.58
CA SER A 6 -13.52 -9.36 7.38
C SER A 6 -13.04 -9.54 8.82
N ARG A 7 -11.71 -9.55 9.05
CA ARG A 7 -11.15 -9.68 10.41
C ARG A 7 -11.60 -8.54 11.33
N PHE A 8 -11.65 -7.31 10.83
CA PHE A 8 -12.08 -6.14 11.59
C PHE A 8 -13.60 -6.14 11.81
N ALA A 9 -14.38 -6.51 10.79
CA ALA A 9 -15.81 -6.67 10.91
C ALA A 9 -16.20 -7.71 11.98
N ASN A 10 -15.47 -8.84 12.01
CA ASN A 10 -15.72 -9.93 12.98
C ASN A 10 -15.45 -9.52 14.45
N VAL A 11 -14.62 -8.50 14.69
CA VAL A 11 -14.38 -7.96 16.04
C VAL A 11 -15.15 -6.67 16.33
N GLY A 12 -16.19 -6.37 15.51
CA GLY A 12 -17.17 -5.33 15.80
C GLY A 12 -16.89 -3.95 15.19
N TYR A 13 -15.85 -3.78 14.37
CA TYR A 13 -15.66 -2.53 13.63
C TYR A 13 -16.72 -2.37 12.55
N LYS A 14 -17.43 -1.24 12.57
CA LYS A 14 -18.46 -0.91 11.59
C LYS A 14 -17.89 -0.25 10.33
N LYS A 15 -16.78 0.49 10.48
CA LYS A 15 -16.14 1.19 9.38
C LYS A 15 -15.28 0.21 8.54
N PRO A 16 -15.22 0.40 7.21
CA PRO A 16 -14.25 -0.30 6.38
C PRO A 16 -12.82 -0.05 6.89
N LYS A 17 -11.97 -1.08 6.83
CA LYS A 17 -10.62 -1.06 7.43
C LYS A 17 -9.82 0.22 7.16
N PRO A 18 -9.75 0.78 5.92
CA PRO A 18 -8.95 1.97 5.67
C PRO A 18 -9.45 3.23 6.38
N PHE A 19 -10.71 3.24 6.78
CA PHE A 19 -11.37 4.40 7.41
C PHE A 19 -11.56 4.24 8.93
N ILE A 20 -11.10 3.13 9.51
CA ILE A 20 -11.06 2.96 10.97
C ILE A 20 -10.16 4.04 11.55
N ASP A 21 -10.64 4.70 12.62
CA ASP A 21 -9.85 5.70 13.34
C ASP A 21 -8.64 5.08 14.03
N VAL A 22 -7.49 5.68 13.82
CA VAL A 22 -6.23 5.35 14.48
C VAL A 22 -5.66 6.65 15.06
N ASN A 23 -5.83 6.85 16.35
CA ASN A 23 -5.38 8.06 17.08
C ASN A 23 -5.87 9.36 16.40
N GLY A 24 -7.17 9.48 16.13
CA GLY A 24 -7.79 10.70 15.62
C GLY A 24 -7.68 10.92 14.10
N LYS A 25 -7.19 9.94 13.35
CA LYS A 25 -7.15 9.98 11.88
C LYS A 25 -7.58 8.64 11.27
N PRO A 26 -8.18 8.62 10.07
CA PRO A 26 -8.39 7.38 9.34
C PRO A 26 -7.08 6.60 9.14
N MET A 27 -7.10 5.28 9.22
CA MET A 27 -5.92 4.42 9.05
C MET A 27 -5.15 4.76 7.76
N ILE A 28 -5.84 4.97 6.65
CA ILE A 28 -5.20 5.33 5.38
C ILE A 28 -4.47 6.68 5.46
N ALA A 29 -4.99 7.65 6.22
CA ALA A 29 -4.30 8.93 6.40
C ALA A 29 -2.98 8.76 7.16
N ARG A 30 -2.92 7.82 8.13
CA ARG A 30 -1.66 7.46 8.79
C ARG A 30 -0.64 6.87 7.82
N VAL A 31 -1.11 6.04 6.90
CA VAL A 31 -0.24 5.47 5.85
C VAL A 31 0.26 6.56 4.90
N LEU A 32 -0.60 7.48 4.48
CA LEU A 32 -0.20 8.61 3.62
C LEU A 32 0.80 9.54 4.32
N ASP A 33 0.63 9.82 5.62
CA ASP A 33 1.61 10.57 6.42
C ASP A 33 2.96 9.84 6.47
N ASN A 34 2.95 8.52 6.69
CA ASN A 34 4.16 7.70 6.82
C ASN A 34 4.91 7.55 5.48
N LEU A 35 4.18 7.47 4.38
CA LEU A 35 4.72 7.36 3.03
C LEU A 35 4.72 8.70 2.30
N TYR A 36 4.92 9.81 3.05
CA TYR A 36 4.91 11.12 2.43
C TYR A 36 6.09 11.32 1.47
N ILE A 37 5.76 11.65 0.23
CA ILE A 37 6.71 11.97 -0.83
C ILE A 37 6.30 13.33 -1.39
N PRO A 38 7.20 14.34 -1.38
CA PRO A 38 6.91 15.64 -1.98
C PRO A 38 6.43 15.50 -3.44
N GLU A 39 5.39 16.25 -3.78
CA GLU A 39 4.80 16.31 -5.13
C GLU A 39 4.19 15.00 -5.66
N ALA A 40 4.21 13.92 -4.88
CA ALA A 40 3.59 12.66 -5.29
C ALA A 40 2.07 12.82 -5.43
N LYS A 41 1.52 12.17 -6.44
CA LYS A 41 0.08 11.94 -6.57
C LYS A 41 -0.23 10.55 -5.99
N TYR A 42 -1.16 10.50 -5.04
CA TYR A 42 -1.61 9.25 -4.44
C TYR A 42 -2.87 8.74 -5.14
N ILE A 43 -2.86 7.50 -5.56
CA ILE A 43 -4.00 6.86 -6.21
C ILE A 43 -4.57 5.80 -5.27
N LEU A 44 -5.79 5.99 -4.83
CA LEU A 44 -6.47 5.15 -3.86
C LEU A 44 -7.61 4.37 -4.54
N VAL A 45 -7.37 3.10 -4.85
CA VAL A 45 -8.43 2.23 -5.38
C VAL A 45 -9.28 1.72 -4.23
N ALA A 46 -10.56 2.05 -4.22
CA ALA A 46 -11.48 1.72 -3.12
C ALA A 46 -12.85 1.29 -3.64
N ARG A 47 -13.57 0.52 -2.83
CA ARG A 47 -14.94 0.13 -3.17
C ARG A 47 -15.87 1.34 -3.10
N LYS A 48 -16.73 1.48 -4.11
CA LYS A 48 -17.71 2.57 -4.23
C LYS A 48 -18.58 2.72 -2.97
N GLU A 49 -19.05 1.61 -2.42
CA GLU A 49 -19.84 1.62 -1.18
C GLU A 49 -19.06 2.16 0.02
N HIS A 50 -17.75 1.87 0.12
CA HIS A 50 -16.89 2.37 1.19
C HIS A 50 -16.70 3.89 1.09
N ILE A 51 -16.53 4.41 -0.12
CA ILE A 51 -16.41 5.85 -0.38
C ILE A 51 -17.70 6.57 -0.03
N ALA A 52 -18.85 6.01 -0.43
CA ALA A 52 -20.15 6.59 -0.16
C ALA A 52 -20.49 6.61 1.34
N ASN A 53 -20.18 5.53 2.05
CA ASN A 53 -20.48 5.40 3.49
C ASN A 53 -19.52 6.22 4.39
N GLU A 54 -18.35 6.62 3.88
CA GLU A 54 -17.30 7.31 4.63
C GLU A 54 -16.96 8.69 4.02
N ALA A 55 -18.00 9.40 3.57
CA ALA A 55 -17.86 10.68 2.85
C ALA A 55 -17.00 11.71 3.62
N ASP A 56 -17.16 11.81 4.94
CA ASP A 56 -16.38 12.73 5.79
C ASP A 56 -14.89 12.35 5.80
N SER A 57 -14.58 11.05 5.91
CA SER A 57 -13.20 10.55 5.87
C SER A 57 -12.58 10.78 4.48
N VAL A 58 -13.36 10.60 3.43
CA VAL A 58 -12.92 10.87 2.05
C VAL A 58 -12.65 12.35 1.83
N ALA A 59 -13.53 13.23 2.31
CA ALA A 59 -13.35 14.68 2.26
C ALA A 59 -12.09 15.10 3.01
N PHE A 60 -11.89 14.58 4.24
CA PHE A 60 -10.69 14.82 5.04
C PHE A 60 -9.40 14.45 4.30
N ILE A 61 -9.40 13.32 3.57
CA ILE A 61 -8.23 12.86 2.82
C ILE A 61 -7.99 13.75 1.60
N LYS A 62 -9.03 14.09 0.84
CA LYS A 62 -8.93 14.95 -0.35
C LYS A 62 -8.45 16.38 -0.02
N ASP A 63 -8.80 16.89 1.17
CA ASP A 63 -8.37 18.22 1.63
C ASP A 63 -6.87 18.27 1.96
N ARG A 64 -6.28 17.17 2.41
CA ARG A 64 -4.91 17.12 2.96
C ARG A 64 -3.86 16.53 2.05
N TYR A 65 -4.26 15.73 1.10
CA TYR A 65 -3.32 14.99 0.25
C TYR A 65 -3.69 15.17 -1.22
N ASN A 66 -2.68 15.18 -2.09
CA ASN A 66 -2.89 15.15 -3.54
C ASN A 66 -3.34 13.74 -3.96
N VAL A 67 -4.62 13.45 -3.76
CA VAL A 67 -5.17 12.09 -3.96
C VAL A 67 -6.24 12.04 -5.05
N GLU A 68 -6.23 10.94 -5.79
CA GLU A 68 -7.30 10.52 -6.68
C GLU A 68 -7.88 9.20 -6.21
N PHE A 69 -9.22 9.12 -6.10
CA PHE A 69 -9.92 7.87 -5.79
C PHE A 69 -10.40 7.21 -7.08
N ILE A 70 -10.07 5.93 -7.24
CA ILE A 70 -10.64 5.07 -8.26
C ILE A 70 -11.67 4.17 -7.58
N GLU A 71 -12.91 4.30 -8.03
CA GLU A 71 -14.03 3.53 -7.49
C GLU A 71 -14.18 2.19 -8.20
N ILE A 72 -14.31 1.12 -7.44
CA ILE A 72 -14.66 -0.20 -7.95
C ILE A 72 -15.90 -0.74 -7.24
N ASP A 73 -16.71 -1.52 -7.91
CA ASP A 73 -18.01 -2.00 -7.43
C ASP A 73 -17.96 -3.42 -6.85
N HIS A 74 -16.83 -4.09 -6.95
CA HIS A 74 -16.68 -5.48 -6.50
C HIS A 74 -15.37 -5.72 -5.76
N LEU A 75 -15.25 -6.89 -5.15
CA LEU A 75 -14.04 -7.38 -4.52
C LEU A 75 -13.10 -7.93 -5.60
N THR A 76 -11.85 -7.52 -5.56
CA THR A 76 -10.81 -8.02 -6.48
C THR A 76 -10.17 -9.30 -5.96
N GLU A 77 -9.61 -10.12 -6.85
CA GLU A 77 -8.95 -11.39 -6.50
C GLU A 77 -7.63 -11.19 -5.73
N GLY A 78 -7.02 -10.00 -5.85
CA GLY A 78 -5.75 -9.70 -5.16
C GLY A 78 -5.28 -8.28 -5.37
N MET A 79 -4.14 -7.96 -4.75
CA MET A 79 -3.58 -6.60 -4.78
C MET A 79 -3.23 -6.17 -6.22
N VAL A 80 -2.60 -7.02 -7.01
CA VAL A 80 -2.24 -6.71 -8.40
C VAL A 80 -3.48 -6.42 -9.23
N CYS A 81 -4.54 -7.25 -9.11
CA CYS A 81 -5.80 -7.00 -9.77
C CYS A 81 -6.40 -5.66 -9.38
N THR A 82 -6.29 -5.26 -8.11
CA THR A 82 -6.72 -3.94 -7.64
C THR A 82 -5.92 -2.81 -8.30
N VAL A 83 -4.60 -2.95 -8.39
CA VAL A 83 -3.71 -1.94 -9.00
C VAL A 83 -4.03 -1.73 -10.48
N LEU A 84 -4.40 -2.78 -11.19
CA LEU A 84 -4.74 -2.70 -12.62
C LEU A 84 -5.94 -1.80 -12.94
N TYR A 85 -6.82 -1.51 -11.97
CA TYR A 85 -7.85 -0.48 -12.15
C TYR A 85 -7.29 0.94 -12.33
N ALA A 86 -6.05 1.17 -11.89
CA ALA A 86 -5.34 2.41 -12.13
C ALA A 86 -4.54 2.43 -13.44
N HIS A 87 -4.59 1.38 -14.27
CA HIS A 87 -3.76 1.21 -15.46
C HIS A 87 -3.66 2.45 -16.33
N ASN A 88 -4.78 3.10 -16.64
CA ASN A 88 -4.80 4.29 -17.50
C ASN A 88 -4.05 5.50 -16.91
N ILE A 89 -3.78 5.49 -15.60
CA ILE A 89 -3.08 6.56 -14.89
C ILE A 89 -1.62 6.21 -14.69
N ILE A 90 -1.31 4.94 -14.40
CA ILE A 90 0.02 4.48 -13.99
C ILE A 90 0.85 3.87 -15.13
N ASN A 91 0.25 3.57 -16.28
CA ASN A 91 0.96 2.98 -17.42
C ASN A 91 1.72 4.05 -18.21
N ASN A 92 2.80 4.55 -17.65
CA ASN A 92 3.67 5.58 -18.22
C ASN A 92 5.08 5.45 -17.59
N GLU A 93 6.01 6.35 -17.97
CA GLU A 93 7.41 6.34 -17.50
C GLU A 93 7.62 6.97 -16.11
N THR A 94 6.55 7.43 -15.44
CA THR A 94 6.68 8.00 -14.09
C THR A 94 6.94 6.88 -13.08
N PRO A 95 7.94 7.03 -12.18
CA PRO A 95 8.19 6.06 -11.13
C PRO A 95 6.94 5.77 -10.28
N LEU A 96 6.65 4.51 -10.06
CA LEU A 96 5.47 4.05 -9.31
C LEU A 96 5.89 3.40 -8.00
N LEU A 97 5.34 3.88 -6.89
CA LEU A 97 5.42 3.21 -5.59
C LEU A 97 4.11 2.47 -5.30
N LEU A 98 4.19 1.16 -5.10
CA LEU A 98 3.08 0.33 -4.66
C LEU A 98 3.19 0.10 -3.15
N ALA A 99 2.12 0.42 -2.42
CA ALA A 99 2.07 0.26 -0.97
C ALA A 99 0.75 -0.34 -0.48
N ASN A 100 0.79 -1.03 0.65
CA ASN A 100 -0.40 -1.47 1.34
C ASN A 100 -1.07 -0.29 2.06
N SER A 101 -2.39 -0.34 2.18
CA SER A 101 -3.19 0.71 2.84
C SER A 101 -3.33 0.56 4.36
N ASP A 102 -2.55 -0.34 4.97
CA ASP A 102 -2.69 -0.76 6.36
C ASP A 102 -1.35 -1.10 7.04
N GLN A 103 -0.25 -0.66 6.44
CA GLN A 103 1.10 -0.86 6.98
C GLN A 103 1.79 0.48 7.18
N LEU A 104 2.49 0.61 8.31
CA LEU A 104 3.44 1.68 8.58
C LEU A 104 4.84 1.07 8.57
N VAL A 105 5.81 1.85 8.10
CA VAL A 105 7.22 1.48 8.10
C VAL A 105 7.98 2.46 9.00
N ASP A 106 8.87 1.94 9.84
CA ASP A 106 9.78 2.76 10.65
C ASP A 106 11.04 3.07 9.84
N PHE A 107 10.83 3.77 8.73
CA PHE A 107 11.85 4.07 7.74
C PHE A 107 11.41 5.25 6.86
N ASP A 108 12.32 6.18 6.57
CA ASP A 108 12.03 7.26 5.63
C ASP A 108 12.00 6.74 4.19
N ILE A 109 10.82 6.71 3.61
CA ILE A 109 10.59 6.21 2.24
C ILE A 109 11.40 6.95 1.17
N ASN A 110 11.80 8.20 1.44
CA ASN A 110 12.61 8.98 0.51
C ASN A 110 14.01 8.38 0.33
N TYR A 111 14.59 7.72 1.34
CA TYR A 111 15.85 6.98 1.18
C TYR A 111 15.70 5.78 0.26
N PHE A 112 14.59 5.04 0.37
CA PHE A 112 14.29 3.91 -0.52
C PHE A 112 14.20 4.35 -1.98
N ILE A 113 13.48 5.43 -2.24
CA ILE A 113 13.32 5.99 -3.59
C ILE A 113 14.65 6.51 -4.12
N LYS A 114 15.43 7.20 -3.27
CA LYS A 114 16.75 7.73 -3.63
C LYS A 114 17.72 6.61 -4.00
N ASP A 115 17.77 5.52 -3.22
CA ASP A 115 18.63 4.35 -3.51
C ASP A 115 18.27 3.73 -4.86
N ALA A 116 16.99 3.48 -5.12
CA ALA A 116 16.53 2.93 -6.38
C ALA A 116 16.94 3.81 -7.59
N LYS A 117 16.77 5.13 -7.47
CA LYS A 117 17.18 6.09 -8.50
C LYS A 117 18.71 6.14 -8.70
N GLN A 118 19.49 6.19 -7.61
CA GLN A 118 20.95 6.26 -7.68
C GLN A 118 21.57 5.01 -8.29
N ARG A 119 20.97 3.85 -8.03
CA ARG A 119 21.41 2.57 -8.58
C ARG A 119 20.82 2.26 -9.94
N ASN A 120 19.96 3.14 -10.47
CA ASN A 120 19.25 2.95 -11.75
C ASN A 120 18.55 1.59 -11.83
N LEU A 121 17.76 1.26 -10.80
CA LEU A 121 17.07 -0.02 -10.70
C LEU A 121 15.73 0.03 -11.46
N ASP A 122 15.40 -1.05 -12.18
CA ASP A 122 14.07 -1.23 -12.80
C ASP A 122 12.98 -1.46 -11.75
N GLY A 123 13.34 -1.99 -10.58
CA GLY A 123 12.44 -2.21 -9.46
C GLY A 123 13.19 -2.43 -8.16
N SER A 124 12.53 -2.15 -7.04
CA SER A 124 13.07 -2.33 -5.71
C SER A 124 11.97 -2.80 -4.74
N ILE A 125 12.34 -3.59 -3.75
CA ILE A 125 11.44 -4.12 -2.73
C ILE A 125 11.97 -3.73 -1.36
N LEU A 126 11.17 -2.99 -0.57
CA LEU A 126 11.48 -2.71 0.82
C LEU A 126 11.21 -3.97 1.66
N THR A 127 12.20 -4.44 2.37
CA THR A 127 12.15 -5.67 3.16
C THR A 127 12.60 -5.42 4.61
N PHE A 128 12.27 -6.35 5.48
CA PHE A 128 12.77 -6.43 6.85
C PHE A 128 13.28 -7.85 7.14
N ILE A 129 14.07 -7.99 8.18
CA ILE A 129 14.58 -9.30 8.60
C ILE A 129 13.56 -9.94 9.54
N ASP A 130 13.07 -11.13 9.19
CA ASP A 130 12.23 -11.97 10.04
C ASP A 130 13.04 -13.14 10.62
N HIS A 131 13.48 -13.00 11.85
CA HIS A 131 14.26 -14.03 12.56
C HIS A 131 13.46 -15.29 12.87
N GLU A 132 12.13 -15.18 12.94
CA GLU A 132 11.24 -16.30 13.27
C GLU A 132 10.86 -17.13 12.03
N ARG A 133 11.17 -16.65 10.83
CA ARG A 133 10.81 -17.29 9.56
C ARG A 133 9.32 -17.63 9.48
N ASN A 134 8.47 -16.68 9.90
CA ASN A 134 7.04 -16.89 10.04
C ASN A 134 6.35 -17.01 8.66
N PRO A 135 5.66 -18.10 8.36
CA PRO A 135 5.05 -18.35 7.05
C PRO A 135 3.89 -17.41 6.68
N LYS A 136 3.54 -16.46 7.55
CA LYS A 136 2.58 -15.39 7.20
C LYS A 136 3.16 -14.34 6.25
N TRP A 137 4.50 -14.25 6.15
CA TRP A 137 5.19 -13.28 5.31
C TRP A 137 5.54 -13.81 3.93
N SER A 138 5.79 -12.90 3.00
CA SER A 138 6.48 -13.21 1.75
C SER A 138 7.98 -12.94 1.91
N TYR A 139 8.80 -13.77 1.29
CA TYR A 139 10.24 -13.74 1.45
C TYR A 139 10.95 -13.43 0.14
N VAL A 140 12.06 -12.73 0.27
CA VAL A 140 12.94 -12.34 -0.84
C VAL A 140 14.31 -12.92 -0.59
N LYS A 141 14.88 -13.58 -1.59
CA LYS A 141 16.29 -14.01 -1.59
C LYS A 141 17.09 -13.10 -2.51
N THR A 142 18.25 -12.66 -2.03
CA THR A 142 19.17 -11.80 -2.81
C THR A 142 20.53 -12.48 -2.98
N ASN A 143 21.28 -12.05 -3.98
CA ASN A 143 22.71 -12.35 -4.09
C ASN A 143 23.54 -11.37 -3.23
N SER A 144 24.88 -11.52 -3.26
CA SER A 144 25.84 -10.68 -2.53
C SER A 144 25.76 -9.18 -2.89
N ASN A 145 25.22 -8.82 -4.04
CA ASN A 145 25.06 -7.45 -4.52
C ASN A 145 23.67 -6.86 -4.18
N GLY A 146 22.85 -7.58 -3.40
CA GLY A 146 21.49 -7.18 -3.05
C GLY A 146 20.49 -7.31 -4.19
N ILE A 147 20.82 -7.99 -5.28
CA ILE A 147 19.89 -8.23 -6.39
C ILE A 147 19.00 -9.40 -6.06
N VAL A 148 17.69 -9.21 -6.24
CA VAL A 148 16.67 -10.23 -6.00
C VAL A 148 16.85 -11.41 -6.95
N THR A 149 16.93 -12.62 -6.39
CA THR A 149 17.06 -13.87 -7.16
C THR A 149 15.84 -14.77 -7.03
N ALA A 150 15.03 -14.58 -5.98
CA ALA A 150 13.77 -15.29 -5.83
C ALA A 150 12.81 -14.52 -4.90
N VAL A 151 11.53 -14.68 -5.14
CA VAL A 151 10.44 -14.20 -4.25
C VAL A 151 9.48 -15.35 -4.03
N LYS A 152 9.06 -15.56 -2.78
CA LYS A 152 8.08 -16.59 -2.43
C LYS A 152 7.04 -16.03 -1.46
N GLU A 153 5.79 -16.33 -1.73
CA GLU A 153 4.68 -16.00 -0.83
C GLU A 153 4.54 -17.10 0.22
N LYS A 154 4.55 -16.71 1.49
CA LYS A 154 4.32 -17.60 2.66
C LYS A 154 5.27 -18.80 2.75
N GLU A 155 6.44 -18.67 2.16
CA GLU A 155 7.49 -19.71 2.19
C GLU A 155 8.83 -19.04 2.50
N ALA A 156 9.44 -19.41 3.64
CA ALA A 156 10.73 -18.87 4.07
C ALA A 156 11.88 -19.47 3.24
N ILE A 157 12.39 -18.70 2.29
CA ILE A 157 13.48 -19.07 1.36
C ILE A 157 14.80 -18.38 1.65
N SER A 158 14.83 -17.50 2.66
CA SER A 158 16.04 -16.75 3.08
C SER A 158 16.14 -16.70 4.59
#